data_b96677f8b88856579f994365c1d5c955
#
_entry.id   b96677f8b88856579f994365c1d5c955
#
_cell.length_a   1.000
_cell.length_b   1.000
_cell.length_c   1.000
_cell.angle_alpha   90.00
_cell.angle_beta   90.00
_cell.angle_gamma   90.00
#
_symmetry.space_group_name_H-M   'P 1'
#
loop_
_entity.id
_entity.type
_entity.pdbx_description
1 polymer ?
#
loop_
_entity_poly.entity_id
_entity_poly.type
_entity_poly.pdbx_seq_one_letter_code
_entity_poly.pdbx_strand_id
1 'polypeptide(L)' 'MSKSLKRIAPDVILGKDVIIFDFVNLYGCKIGDETRIGTFVEIQKGVSIGKRCKIQSHSFICEGVTIEDEVMVA' A
#
# COMPACT_ATOMS: atom_id res chain seq x y z
N MET A 1 -25.22 -1.47 -5.89
CA MET A 1 -24.01 -0.83 -6.38
C MET A 1 -23.01 -0.61 -5.28
N SER A 2 -21.80 -0.93 -5.52
CA SER A 2 -20.80 -0.79 -4.48
C SER A 2 -20.00 0.47 -4.69
N LYS A 3 -19.61 1.08 -3.60
CA LYS A 3 -18.68 2.18 -3.60
C LYS A 3 -17.35 1.69 -3.16
N SER A 4 -16.31 2.25 -3.75
CA SER A 4 -14.97 1.97 -3.26
C SER A 4 -14.78 2.66 -1.92
N LEU A 5 -14.30 1.91 -0.94
CA LEU A 5 -13.94 2.43 0.38
C LEU A 5 -12.44 2.65 0.47
N LYS A 6 -11.77 2.67 -0.67
CA LYS A 6 -10.34 2.91 -0.77
C LYS A 6 -10.13 4.22 -1.49
N ARG A 7 -9.09 4.93 -1.11
CA ARG A 7 -8.68 6.12 -1.84
C ARG A 7 -7.29 5.87 -2.39
N ILE A 8 -7.23 5.64 -3.70
CA ILE A 8 -5.97 5.35 -4.38
C ILE A 8 -5.74 6.44 -5.40
N ALA A 9 -4.71 7.25 -5.18
CA ALA A 9 -4.40 8.36 -6.08
C ALA A 9 -4.04 7.83 -7.46
N PRO A 10 -4.28 8.60 -8.52
CA PRO A 10 -4.05 8.11 -9.89
C PRO A 10 -2.59 7.85 -10.21
N ASP A 11 -1.66 8.41 -9.45
CA ASP A 11 -0.23 8.19 -9.68
C ASP A 11 0.35 7.02 -8.87
N VAL A 12 -0.50 6.25 -8.19
CA VAL A 12 -0.05 5.04 -7.50
C VAL A 12 0.26 3.97 -8.54
N ILE A 13 1.39 3.29 -8.37
CA ILE A 13 1.78 2.20 -9.25
C ILE A 13 1.69 0.88 -8.48
N LEU A 14 0.85 -0.01 -8.97
CA LEU A 14 0.63 -1.31 -8.34
C LEU A 14 1.20 -2.41 -9.22
N GLY A 15 1.92 -3.34 -8.60
CA GLY A 15 2.38 -4.53 -9.28
C GLY A 15 1.27 -5.53 -9.48
N LYS A 16 1.64 -6.77 -9.79
CA LYS A 16 0.68 -7.85 -10.02
C LYS A 16 0.18 -8.39 -8.69
N ASP A 17 -1.11 -8.70 -8.67
CA ASP A 17 -1.72 -9.44 -7.55
C ASP A 17 -1.55 -8.75 -6.20
N VAL A 18 -1.50 -7.42 -6.21
CA VAL A 18 -1.49 -6.65 -4.98
C VAL A 18 -2.89 -6.70 -4.38
N ILE A 19 -2.97 -7.00 -3.09
CA ILE A 19 -4.23 -7.06 -2.38
C ILE A 19 -4.34 -5.86 -1.45
N ILE A 20 -5.37 -5.05 -1.64
CA ILE A 20 -5.59 -3.86 -0.84
C ILE A 20 -6.96 -3.97 -0.19
N PHE A 21 -6.97 -3.96 1.12
CA PHE A 21 -8.22 -4.04 1.87
C PHE A 21 -8.92 -2.69 1.88
N ASP A 22 -10.09 -2.61 2.50
CA ASP A 22 -10.86 -1.37 2.51
C ASP A 22 -10.27 -0.35 3.48
N PHE A 23 -10.72 0.89 3.34
CA PHE A 23 -10.34 2.00 4.20
C PHE A 23 -8.84 2.28 4.15
N VAL A 24 -8.29 2.22 2.94
CA VAL A 24 -6.88 2.48 2.68
C VAL A 24 -6.75 3.78 1.92
N ASN A 25 -5.71 4.54 2.24
CA ASN A 25 -5.43 5.81 1.58
C ASN A 25 -4.01 5.75 1.03
N LEU A 26 -3.89 5.69 -0.30
CA LEU A 26 -2.58 5.62 -0.96
C LEU A 26 -2.36 6.87 -1.77
N TYR A 27 -1.30 7.59 -1.45
CA TYR A 27 -0.80 8.68 -2.29
C TYR A 27 0.18 8.11 -3.31
N GLY A 28 0.83 8.94 -4.08
CA GLY A 28 1.69 8.48 -5.17
C GLY A 28 2.85 7.62 -4.70
N CYS A 29 2.60 6.35 -4.53
CA CYS A 29 3.58 5.37 -4.07
C CYS A 29 3.68 4.25 -5.09
N LYS A 30 4.67 3.36 -4.88
CA LYS A 30 4.88 2.21 -5.72
C LYS A 30 4.84 0.96 -4.86
N ILE A 31 4.01 -0.01 -5.23
CA ILE A 31 3.83 -1.23 -4.45
C ILE A 31 4.14 -2.41 -5.35
N GLY A 32 5.07 -3.25 -4.92
CA GLY A 32 5.53 -4.38 -5.68
C GLY A 32 4.55 -5.54 -5.70
N ASP A 33 4.87 -6.55 -6.51
CA ASP A 33 3.98 -7.68 -6.76
C ASP A 33 3.64 -8.42 -5.48
N GLU A 34 2.41 -8.88 -5.39
CA GLU A 34 1.95 -9.80 -4.35
C GLU A 34 2.04 -9.23 -2.93
N THR A 35 2.11 -7.91 -2.82
CA THR A 35 2.12 -7.25 -1.52
C THR A 35 0.69 -7.09 -1.03
N ARG A 36 0.49 -7.20 0.27
CA ARG A 36 -0.81 -7.05 0.92
C ARG A 36 -0.83 -5.81 1.78
N ILE A 37 -1.85 -4.99 1.59
CA ILE A 37 -2.06 -3.77 2.37
C ILE A 37 -3.31 -3.98 3.21
N GLY A 38 -3.15 -3.99 4.52
CA GLY A 38 -4.26 -4.20 5.45
C GLY A 38 -5.17 -3.00 5.51
N THR A 39 -6.26 -3.14 6.26
CA THR A 39 -7.25 -2.07 6.38
C THR A 39 -6.72 -0.92 7.25
N PHE A 40 -7.26 0.28 7.05
CA PHE A 40 -6.88 1.48 7.79
C PHE A 40 -5.37 1.78 7.67
N VAL A 41 -4.83 1.63 6.47
CA VAL A 41 -3.43 1.93 6.19
C VAL A 41 -3.37 3.20 5.37
N GLU A 42 -2.41 4.06 5.70
CA GLU A 42 -2.13 5.23 4.89
C GLU A 42 -0.67 5.17 4.44
N ILE A 43 -0.44 5.34 3.13
CA ILE A 43 0.91 5.34 2.57
C ILE A 43 1.10 6.64 1.81
N GLN A 44 2.10 7.40 2.23
CA GLN A 44 2.37 8.73 1.69
C GLN A 44 3.09 8.64 0.36
N LYS A 45 3.18 9.77 -0.33
CA LYS A 45 3.81 9.81 -1.65
C LYS A 45 5.30 9.53 -1.56
N GLY A 46 5.85 9.03 -2.66
CA GLY A 46 7.28 8.74 -2.73
C GLY A 46 7.70 7.49 -1.99
N VAL A 47 6.76 6.74 -1.43
CA VAL A 47 7.06 5.47 -0.77
C VAL A 47 7.25 4.40 -1.84
N SER A 48 8.22 3.52 -1.62
CA SER A 48 8.45 2.38 -2.48
C SER A 48 8.40 1.11 -1.64
N ILE A 49 7.48 0.21 -1.97
CA ILE A 49 7.32 -1.05 -1.25
C ILE A 49 7.62 -2.18 -2.21
N GLY A 50 8.47 -3.10 -1.78
CA GLY A 50 8.91 -4.22 -2.60
C GLY A 50 7.85 -5.29 -2.76
N LYS A 51 8.30 -6.46 -3.19
CA LYS A 51 7.41 -7.58 -3.49
C LYS A 51 7.13 -8.40 -2.24
N ARG A 52 5.95 -8.99 -2.20
CA ARG A 52 5.56 -9.94 -1.16
C ARG A 52 5.71 -9.38 0.24
N CYS A 53 5.46 -8.08 0.38
CA CYS A 53 5.44 -7.44 1.68
C CYS A 53 4.05 -7.57 2.29
N LYS A 54 3.98 -7.37 3.59
CA LYS A 54 2.71 -7.36 4.30
C LYS A 54 2.66 -6.14 5.19
N ILE A 55 1.76 -5.24 4.85
CA ILE A 55 1.57 -4.01 5.64
C ILE A 55 0.35 -4.24 6.52
N GLN A 56 0.58 -4.37 7.80
CA GLN A 56 -0.49 -4.68 8.75
C GLN A 56 -1.47 -3.53 8.88
N SER A 57 -2.67 -3.85 9.32
CA SER A 57 -3.72 -2.86 9.52
C SER A 57 -3.25 -1.77 10.48
N HIS A 58 -3.78 -0.57 10.27
CA HIS A 58 -3.49 0.59 11.11
C HIS A 58 -2.05 1.08 11.00
N SER A 59 -1.38 0.80 9.88
CA SER A 59 -0.02 1.27 9.65
C SER A 59 -0.03 2.61 8.96
N PHE A 60 1.00 3.39 9.23
CA PHE A 60 1.23 4.66 8.54
C PHE A 60 2.66 4.66 8.00
N ILE A 61 2.80 4.81 6.69
CA ILE A 61 4.12 4.83 6.06
C ILE A 61 4.40 6.25 5.60
N CYS A 62 5.44 6.84 6.18
CA CYS A 62 5.81 8.22 5.91
C CYS A 62 6.33 8.41 4.50
N GLU A 63 6.24 9.66 4.05
CA GLU A 63 6.74 10.06 2.73
C GLU A 63 8.20 9.65 2.56
N GLY A 64 8.52 9.09 1.39
CA GLY A 64 9.88 8.78 1.02
C GLY A 64 10.48 7.50 1.59
N VAL A 65 9.71 6.74 2.37
CA VAL A 65 10.20 5.49 2.95
C VAL A 65 10.33 4.42 1.87
N THR A 66 11.39 3.62 1.94
CA THR A 66 11.58 2.46 1.08
C THR A 66 11.51 1.19 1.91
N ILE A 67 10.66 0.27 1.51
CA ILE A 67 10.51 -1.03 2.16
C ILE A 67 10.90 -2.08 1.14
N GLU A 68 11.87 -2.91 1.49
CA GLU A 68 12.38 -3.92 0.56
C GLU A 68 11.47 -5.13 0.51
N ASP A 69 11.86 -6.12 -0.30
CA ASP A 69 11.01 -7.29 -0.51
C ASP A 69 10.82 -8.10 0.77
N GLU A 70 9.65 -8.71 0.90
CA GLU A 70 9.36 -9.70 1.93
C GLU A 70 9.48 -9.16 3.36
N VAL A 71 9.14 -7.88 3.53
CA VAL A 71 9.14 -7.24 4.84
C VAL A 71 7.72 -7.21 5.38
N MET A 72 7.57 -7.47 6.67
CA MET A 72 6.29 -7.27 7.35
C MET A 72 6.37 -6.02 8.21
N VAL A 73 5.44 -5.10 7.99
CA VAL A 73 5.30 -3.90 8.81
C VAL A 73 4.14 -4.12 9.76
N ALA A 74 4.43 -4.09 11.03
CA ALA A 74 3.42 -4.34 12.08
C ALA A 74 3.03 -3.06 12.78
#